data_6a814c2a8d2bd63eb380f1fc3ba564f3
#
_entry.id   6a814c2a8d2bd63eb380f1fc3ba564f3
#
_cell.length_a   1.000
_cell.length_b   1.000
_cell.length_c   1.000
_cell.angle_alpha   90.00
_cell.angle_beta   90.00
_cell.angle_gamma   90.00
#
_symmetry.space_group_name_H-M   'P 1'
#
loop_
_entity.id
_entity.type
_entity.pdbx_description
1 polymer ?
#
loop_
_entity_poly.entity_id
_entity_poly.type
_entity_poly.pdbx_seq_one_letter_code
_entity_poly.pdbx_strand_id
1 'polypeptide(L)'
;LLLPRFVKDNDKWRMEYTCSLSQSHPHKMYFVLQNICHIGDKYDDEFCTKFGATRCYEPQVTSYPQEEIDRIYEGLQILGRETLEAVKEYDADRKYGYSWNVLDTTFYQISYFACPQGQLLNDLDKAVDDMDAELPTAEVVAKGKAFLEKLLAMTKEELAADLYFVDTLVSTKRRSSLKNMQENFM
;
A
#
# COMPACT_ATOMS: atom_id res chain seq x y z
N LEU A 1 6.12 5.23 -24.89
CA LEU A 1 5.71 4.72 -23.56
C LEU A 1 6.95 4.36 -22.75
N LEU A 2 7.05 4.91 -21.53
CA LEU A 2 8.16 4.73 -20.60
C LEU A 2 7.89 3.53 -19.67
N LEU A 3 7.41 2.42 -20.23
CA LEU A 3 7.03 1.27 -19.43
C LEU A 3 8.11 0.19 -19.50
N PRO A 4 8.56 -0.32 -18.35
CA PRO A 4 9.32 -1.56 -18.32
C PRO A 4 8.44 -2.72 -18.79
N ARG A 5 9.08 -3.76 -19.28
CA ARG A 5 8.39 -4.98 -19.71
C ARG A 5 8.90 -6.18 -18.93
N PHE A 6 8.02 -7.13 -18.68
CA PHE A 6 8.42 -8.44 -18.16
C PHE A 6 9.01 -9.27 -19.29
N VAL A 7 10.15 -9.88 -19.02
CA VAL A 7 10.86 -10.78 -19.95
C VAL A 7 11.15 -12.08 -19.21
N LYS A 8 10.79 -13.19 -19.83
CA LYS A 8 11.17 -14.52 -19.38
C LYS A 8 12.44 -14.93 -20.10
N ASP A 9 13.48 -15.25 -19.34
CA ASP A 9 14.75 -15.76 -19.83
C ASP A 9 15.04 -17.08 -19.11
N ASN A 10 14.88 -18.18 -19.84
CA ASN A 10 14.83 -19.54 -19.28
C ASN A 10 13.73 -19.63 -18.20
N ASP A 11 14.09 -19.96 -16.96
CA ASP A 11 13.15 -20.04 -15.83
C ASP A 11 13.14 -18.79 -14.93
N LYS A 12 13.77 -17.70 -15.40
CA LYS A 12 13.84 -16.45 -14.64
C LYS A 12 12.96 -15.38 -15.29
N TRP A 13 12.20 -14.69 -14.47
CA TRP A 13 11.48 -13.50 -14.86
C TRP A 13 12.26 -12.26 -14.44
N ARG A 14 12.36 -11.29 -15.33
CA ARG A 14 12.99 -10.00 -15.03
C ARG A 14 12.20 -8.85 -15.66
N MET A 15 12.33 -7.67 -15.10
CA MET A 15 11.84 -6.45 -15.72
C MET A 15 12.97 -5.78 -16.50
N GLU A 16 12.69 -5.40 -17.73
CA GLU A 16 13.62 -4.72 -18.63
C GLU A 16 13.07 -3.40 -19.13
N TYR A 17 13.96 -2.46 -19.28
CA TYR A 17 13.73 -1.24 -20.02
C TYR A 17 14.88 -0.97 -20.98
N THR A 18 14.55 -0.62 -22.21
CA THR A 18 15.55 -0.31 -23.23
C THR A 18 15.18 0.99 -23.95
N CYS A 19 16.13 1.88 -24.10
CA CYS A 19 15.98 3.09 -24.92
C CYS A 19 17.30 3.43 -25.59
N SER A 20 17.26 4.29 -26.62
CA SER A 20 18.49 4.84 -27.22
C SER A 20 19.19 5.79 -26.25
N LEU A 21 20.50 5.93 -26.39
CA LEU A 21 21.29 6.84 -25.56
C LEU A 21 20.80 8.29 -25.65
N SER A 22 20.38 8.73 -26.84
CA SER A 22 19.82 10.07 -27.06
C SER A 22 18.49 10.31 -26.32
N GLN A 23 17.83 9.25 -25.88
CA GLN A 23 16.58 9.31 -25.10
C GLN A 23 16.80 9.01 -23.61
N SER A 24 18.03 8.78 -23.16
CA SER A 24 18.40 8.43 -21.77
C SER A 24 18.63 9.68 -20.94
N HIS A 25 17.59 10.46 -20.71
CA HIS A 25 17.69 11.59 -19.79
C HIS A 25 17.72 11.08 -18.32
N PRO A 26 18.59 11.63 -17.41
CA PRO A 26 18.71 11.15 -16.04
C PRO A 26 17.38 11.06 -15.27
N HIS A 27 16.54 12.08 -15.35
CA HIS A 27 15.21 12.04 -14.69
C HIS A 27 14.31 10.95 -15.26
N LYS A 28 14.37 10.72 -16.56
CA LYS A 28 13.64 9.63 -17.20
C LYS A 28 14.11 8.26 -16.69
N MET A 29 15.42 8.06 -16.63
CA MET A 29 15.99 6.81 -16.13
C MET A 29 15.66 6.58 -14.66
N TYR A 30 15.75 7.62 -13.83
CA TYR A 30 15.33 7.55 -12.43
C TYR A 30 13.85 7.16 -12.29
N PHE A 31 12.98 7.79 -13.07
CA PHE A 31 11.55 7.48 -13.06
C PHE A 31 11.25 6.04 -13.50
N VAL A 32 11.95 5.55 -14.52
CA VAL A 32 11.82 4.16 -14.96
C VAL A 32 12.30 3.19 -13.88
N LEU A 33 13.43 3.46 -13.24
CA LEU A 33 13.93 2.65 -12.12
C LEU A 33 12.95 2.64 -10.95
N GLN A 34 12.41 3.80 -10.59
CA GLN A 34 11.39 3.92 -9.54
C GLN A 34 10.15 3.07 -9.86
N ASN A 35 9.68 3.11 -11.11
CA ASN A 35 8.56 2.26 -11.53
C ASN A 35 8.87 0.76 -11.49
N ILE A 36 10.09 0.36 -11.91
CA ILE A 36 10.52 -1.03 -11.81
C ILE A 36 10.53 -1.49 -10.34
N CYS A 37 11.11 -0.68 -9.45
CA CYS A 37 11.15 -0.97 -8.02
C CYS A 37 9.73 -1.07 -7.43
N HIS A 38 8.86 -0.11 -7.75
CA HIS A 38 7.48 -0.11 -7.27
C HIS A 38 6.67 -1.32 -7.75
N ILE A 39 6.78 -1.68 -9.03
CA ILE A 39 6.09 -2.85 -9.58
C ILE A 39 6.67 -4.15 -8.99
N GLY A 40 8.00 -4.21 -8.82
CA GLY A 40 8.66 -5.35 -8.19
C GLY A 40 8.17 -5.56 -6.76
N ASP A 41 8.21 -4.53 -5.95
CA ASP A 41 7.75 -4.51 -4.55
C ASP A 41 6.26 -4.88 -4.42
N LYS A 42 5.43 -4.42 -5.36
CA LYS A 42 4.00 -4.71 -5.36
C LYS A 42 3.66 -6.18 -5.63
N TYR A 43 4.43 -6.85 -6.48
CA TYR A 43 4.05 -8.17 -7.00
C TYR A 43 4.95 -9.32 -6.56
N ASP A 44 6.12 -9.08 -5.98
CA ASP A 44 7.06 -10.16 -5.64
C ASP A 44 6.51 -11.09 -4.55
N ASP A 45 5.84 -10.56 -3.52
CA ASP A 45 5.16 -11.35 -2.50
C ASP A 45 4.03 -12.20 -3.09
N GLU A 46 3.25 -11.62 -3.99
CA GLU A 46 2.17 -12.31 -4.67
C GLU A 46 2.69 -13.45 -5.56
N PHE A 47 3.80 -13.23 -6.27
CA PHE A 47 4.44 -14.27 -7.05
C PHE A 47 4.99 -15.40 -6.19
N CYS A 48 5.57 -15.11 -5.04
CA CYS A 48 6.03 -16.11 -4.11
C CYS A 48 4.89 -16.94 -3.53
N THR A 49 3.83 -16.29 -3.05
CA THR A 49 2.72 -16.95 -2.35
C THR A 49 1.78 -17.70 -3.29
N LYS A 50 1.41 -17.10 -4.43
CA LYS A 50 0.42 -17.68 -5.35
C LYS A 50 1.03 -18.63 -6.38
N PHE A 51 2.26 -18.37 -6.81
CA PHE A 51 2.88 -19.12 -7.90
C PHE A 51 4.13 -19.91 -7.48
N GLY A 52 4.49 -19.87 -6.19
CA GLY A 52 5.67 -20.57 -5.67
C GLY A 52 6.99 -20.07 -6.28
N ALA A 53 7.02 -18.79 -6.69
CA ALA A 53 8.24 -18.19 -7.21
C ALA A 53 9.28 -18.04 -6.10
N THR A 54 10.55 -18.05 -6.49
CA THR A 54 11.67 -17.77 -5.58
C THR A 54 12.32 -16.46 -5.98
N ARG A 55 12.51 -15.56 -5.03
CA ARG A 55 13.21 -14.30 -5.27
C ARG A 55 14.67 -14.58 -5.65
N CYS A 56 15.20 -13.81 -6.58
CA CYS A 56 16.63 -13.85 -6.91
C CYS A 56 17.49 -13.18 -5.85
N TYR A 57 16.88 -12.30 -5.06
CA TYR A 57 17.50 -11.56 -3.96
C TYR A 57 16.49 -11.44 -2.83
N GLU A 58 16.89 -11.84 -1.63
CA GLU A 58 16.10 -11.62 -0.42
C GLU A 58 16.53 -10.30 0.23
N PRO A 59 15.62 -9.32 0.36
CA PRO A 59 15.96 -8.06 1.00
C PRO A 59 16.26 -8.26 2.48
N GLN A 60 17.19 -7.47 3.00
CA GLN A 60 17.39 -7.40 4.45
C GLN A 60 16.28 -6.56 5.05
N VAL A 61 15.47 -7.19 5.89
CA VAL A 61 14.38 -6.54 6.59
C VAL A 61 14.71 -6.43 8.08
N THR A 62 14.26 -5.35 8.70
CA THR A 62 14.35 -5.16 10.15
C THR A 62 12.94 -4.91 10.69
N SER A 63 12.41 -5.85 11.46
CA SER A 63 11.09 -5.70 12.08
C SER A 63 11.02 -4.45 12.95
N TYR A 64 9.86 -3.87 13.07
CA TYR A 64 9.64 -2.76 14.00
C TYR A 64 9.87 -3.24 15.45
N PRO A 65 10.27 -2.33 16.37
CA PRO A 65 10.33 -2.63 17.78
C PRO A 65 8.96 -3.10 18.30
N GLN A 66 8.94 -4.05 19.24
CA GLN A 66 7.69 -4.62 19.77
C GLN A 66 6.75 -3.54 20.31
N GLU A 67 7.27 -2.53 20.99
CA GLU A 67 6.50 -1.40 21.53
C GLU A 67 5.79 -0.61 20.40
N GLU A 68 6.44 -0.47 19.24
CA GLU A 68 5.87 0.18 18.07
C GLU A 68 4.75 -0.67 17.46
N ILE A 69 4.97 -1.97 17.34
CA ILE A 69 3.95 -2.92 16.86
C ILE A 69 2.72 -2.89 17.76
N ASP A 70 2.92 -2.92 19.09
CA ASP A 70 1.84 -2.86 20.05
C ASP A 70 1.02 -1.57 19.92
N ARG A 71 1.69 -0.44 19.77
CA ARG A 71 1.07 0.87 19.60
C ARG A 71 0.29 0.96 18.28
N ILE A 72 0.86 0.45 17.18
CA ILE A 72 0.20 0.41 15.88
C ILE A 72 -1.05 -0.49 15.94
N TYR A 73 -0.94 -1.66 16.53
CA TYR A 73 -2.07 -2.59 16.66
C TYR A 73 -3.20 -1.98 17.50
N GLU A 74 -2.90 -1.39 18.66
CA GLU A 74 -3.89 -0.71 19.49
C GLU A 74 -4.55 0.48 18.75
N GLY A 75 -3.74 1.30 18.08
CA GLY A 75 -4.24 2.42 17.28
C GLY A 75 -5.16 1.97 16.16
N LEU A 76 -4.83 0.90 15.44
CA LEU A 76 -5.66 0.30 14.40
C LEU A 76 -7.00 -0.19 14.99
N GLN A 77 -6.95 -0.89 16.13
CA GLN A 77 -8.15 -1.40 16.79
C GLN A 77 -9.09 -0.28 17.27
N ILE A 78 -8.54 0.80 17.80
CA ILE A 78 -9.34 1.96 18.25
C ILE A 78 -9.95 2.68 17.03
N LEU A 79 -9.10 3.12 16.11
CA LEU A 79 -9.52 3.86 14.92
C LEU A 79 -10.56 3.08 14.09
N GLY A 80 -10.31 1.80 13.87
CA GLY A 80 -11.21 0.96 13.06
C GLY A 80 -12.58 0.77 13.72
N ARG A 81 -12.66 0.60 15.05
CA ARG A 81 -13.95 0.50 15.76
C ARG A 81 -14.72 1.81 15.72
N GLU A 82 -14.05 2.94 15.98
CA GLU A 82 -14.67 4.27 15.90
C GLU A 82 -15.20 4.54 14.50
N THR A 83 -14.44 4.16 13.48
CA THR A 83 -14.86 4.27 12.08
C THR A 83 -16.10 3.44 11.78
N LEU A 84 -16.12 2.15 12.18
CA LEU A 84 -17.29 1.29 11.95
C LEU A 84 -18.55 1.80 12.70
N GLU A 85 -18.39 2.36 13.87
CA GLU A 85 -19.50 2.97 14.62
C GLU A 85 -20.05 4.19 13.90
N ALA A 86 -19.20 5.12 13.46
CA ALA A 86 -19.59 6.28 12.68
C ALA A 86 -20.27 5.87 11.35
N VAL A 87 -19.71 4.91 10.63
CA VAL A 87 -20.30 4.39 9.39
C VAL A 87 -21.67 3.78 9.64
N LYS A 88 -21.85 3.05 10.73
CA LYS A 88 -23.16 2.49 11.11
C LYS A 88 -24.22 3.57 11.32
N GLU A 89 -23.87 4.68 11.95
CA GLU A 89 -24.79 5.82 12.14
C GLU A 89 -25.15 6.47 10.80
N TYR A 90 -24.18 6.73 9.93
CA TYR A 90 -24.44 7.31 8.61
C TYR A 90 -25.23 6.39 7.68
N ASP A 91 -24.97 5.09 7.72
CA ASP A 91 -25.69 4.09 6.92
C ASP A 91 -27.19 4.01 7.34
N ALA A 92 -27.49 4.16 8.63
CA ALA A 92 -28.87 4.16 9.13
C ALA A 92 -29.68 5.31 8.51
N ASP A 93 -29.04 6.46 8.28
CA ASP A 93 -29.62 7.63 7.62
C ASP A 93 -29.45 7.63 6.08
N ARG A 94 -28.90 6.57 5.50
CA ARG A 94 -28.54 6.46 4.08
C ARG A 94 -27.58 7.56 3.59
N LYS A 95 -26.75 8.06 4.48
CA LYS A 95 -25.74 9.09 4.19
C LYS A 95 -24.44 8.47 3.69
N TYR A 96 -24.50 7.64 2.66
CA TYR A 96 -23.36 6.87 2.16
C TYR A 96 -22.15 7.70 1.73
N GLY A 97 -22.35 8.96 1.32
CA GLY A 97 -21.24 9.87 1.03
C GLY A 97 -20.38 10.20 2.26
N TYR A 98 -20.99 10.29 3.45
CA TYR A 98 -20.24 10.45 4.71
C TYR A 98 -19.55 9.16 5.12
N SER A 99 -20.24 8.02 5.01
CA SER A 99 -19.62 6.70 5.24
C SER A 99 -18.39 6.49 4.35
N TRP A 100 -18.50 6.86 3.07
CA TRP A 100 -17.39 6.81 2.11
C TRP A 100 -16.21 7.66 2.58
N ASN A 101 -16.43 8.94 2.92
CA ASN A 101 -15.38 9.85 3.38
C ASN A 101 -14.66 9.34 4.63
N VAL A 102 -15.40 8.81 5.59
CA VAL A 102 -14.82 8.29 6.85
C VAL A 102 -13.96 7.05 6.58
N LEU A 103 -14.43 6.10 5.76
CA LEU A 103 -13.68 4.90 5.39
C LEU A 103 -12.40 5.24 4.61
N ASP A 104 -12.52 6.07 3.58
CA ASP A 104 -11.39 6.50 2.77
C ASP A 104 -10.31 7.19 3.62
N THR A 105 -10.73 8.16 4.44
CA THR A 105 -9.82 8.83 5.38
C THR A 105 -9.15 7.85 6.33
N THR A 106 -9.89 6.86 6.83
CA THR A 106 -9.36 5.84 7.76
C THR A 106 -8.27 5.00 7.09
N PHE A 107 -8.46 4.58 5.83
CA PHE A 107 -7.44 3.80 5.11
C PHE A 107 -6.16 4.60 4.89
N TYR A 108 -6.27 5.88 4.52
CA TYR A 108 -5.10 6.76 4.45
C TYR A 108 -4.42 6.94 5.81
N GLN A 109 -5.19 7.11 6.89
CA GLN A 109 -4.63 7.23 8.23
C GLN A 109 -3.87 5.97 8.63
N ILE A 110 -4.44 4.76 8.41
CA ILE A 110 -3.78 3.49 8.70
C ILE A 110 -2.48 3.37 7.89
N SER A 111 -2.53 3.62 6.59
CA SER A 111 -1.33 3.60 5.74
C SER A 111 -0.25 4.55 6.22
N TYR A 112 -0.64 5.71 6.75
CA TYR A 112 0.29 6.75 7.20
C TYR A 112 0.95 6.43 8.53
N PHE A 113 0.19 6.04 9.56
CA PHE A 113 0.76 5.80 10.88
C PHE A 113 1.43 4.42 11.01
N ALA A 114 0.90 3.39 10.36
CA ALA A 114 1.48 2.05 10.40
C ALA A 114 2.65 1.90 9.43
N CYS A 115 2.63 2.63 8.30
CA CYS A 115 3.62 2.49 7.23
C CYS A 115 3.93 1.02 6.88
N PRO A 116 2.91 0.19 6.65
CA PRO A 116 3.11 -1.23 6.43
C PRO A 116 3.89 -1.50 5.14
N GLN A 117 4.40 -2.70 5.02
CA GLN A 117 5.06 -3.23 3.83
C GLN A 117 4.27 -4.45 3.32
N GLY A 118 4.79 -5.13 2.31
CA GLY A 118 4.30 -6.43 1.86
C GLY A 118 2.82 -6.45 1.49
N GLN A 119 2.14 -7.52 1.91
CA GLN A 119 0.76 -7.76 1.53
C GLN A 119 -0.22 -6.74 2.12
N LEU A 120 0.01 -6.29 3.35
CA LEU A 120 -0.88 -5.31 3.99
C LEU A 120 -0.86 -3.95 3.27
N LEU A 121 0.32 -3.53 2.79
CA LEU A 121 0.42 -2.32 1.97
C LEU A 121 -0.41 -2.45 0.68
N ASN A 122 -0.28 -3.58 -0.02
CA ASN A 122 -1.02 -3.85 -1.25
C ASN A 122 -2.53 -3.93 -1.02
N ASP A 123 -2.95 -4.54 0.09
CA ASP A 123 -4.36 -4.64 0.46
C ASP A 123 -4.95 -3.25 0.80
N LEU A 124 -4.19 -2.38 1.47
CA LEU A 124 -4.60 -1.01 1.76
C LEU A 124 -4.65 -0.14 0.50
N ASP A 125 -3.64 -0.20 -0.36
CA ASP A 125 -3.64 0.51 -1.64
C ASP A 125 -4.85 0.10 -2.49
N LYS A 126 -5.13 -1.21 -2.54
CA LYS A 126 -6.30 -1.73 -3.23
C LYS A 126 -7.61 -1.25 -2.61
N ALA A 127 -7.69 -1.19 -1.28
CA ALA A 127 -8.90 -0.71 -0.61
C ALA A 127 -9.17 0.77 -0.94
N VAL A 128 -8.13 1.61 -1.00
CA VAL A 128 -8.23 3.01 -1.45
C VAL A 128 -8.68 3.07 -2.91
N ASP A 129 -8.06 2.30 -3.81
CA ASP A 129 -8.48 2.24 -5.22
C ASP A 129 -9.95 1.77 -5.36
N ASP A 130 -10.39 0.80 -4.55
CA ASP A 130 -11.76 0.30 -4.54
C ASP A 130 -12.78 1.35 -4.02
N MET A 131 -12.34 2.31 -3.16
CA MET A 131 -13.18 3.44 -2.74
C MET A 131 -13.48 4.41 -3.89
N ASP A 132 -12.59 4.55 -4.86
CA ASP A 132 -12.74 5.38 -6.05
C ASP A 132 -13.40 4.63 -7.25
N ALA A 133 -13.88 3.40 -7.04
CA ALA A 133 -14.49 2.61 -8.09
C ALA A 133 -15.80 3.25 -8.61
N GLU A 134 -16.02 3.19 -9.92
CA GLU A 134 -17.26 3.65 -10.58
C GLU A 134 -18.44 2.70 -10.29
N LEU A 135 -18.83 2.60 -9.03
CA LEU A 135 -19.92 1.77 -8.52
C LEU A 135 -20.91 2.63 -7.70
N PRO A 136 -22.12 2.15 -7.44
CA PRO A 136 -23.03 2.80 -6.49
C PRO A 136 -22.36 3.01 -5.14
N THR A 137 -22.43 4.22 -4.56
CA THR A 137 -21.73 4.57 -3.31
C THR A 137 -22.01 3.59 -2.16
N ALA A 138 -23.25 3.08 -2.06
CA ALA A 138 -23.60 2.09 -1.04
C ALA A 138 -22.81 0.76 -1.21
N GLU A 139 -22.49 0.40 -2.45
CA GLU A 139 -21.73 -0.81 -2.76
C GLU A 139 -20.25 -0.63 -2.44
N VAL A 140 -19.69 0.54 -2.77
CA VAL A 140 -18.33 0.93 -2.40
C VAL A 140 -18.18 0.94 -0.88
N VAL A 141 -19.10 1.55 -0.15
CA VAL A 141 -19.12 1.58 1.31
C VAL A 141 -19.18 0.17 1.90
N ALA A 142 -20.01 -0.73 1.34
CA ALA A 142 -20.10 -2.12 1.81
C ALA A 142 -18.75 -2.85 1.66
N LYS A 143 -18.03 -2.65 0.55
CA LYS A 143 -16.68 -3.22 0.34
C LYS A 143 -15.66 -2.63 1.33
N GLY A 144 -15.66 -1.32 1.52
CA GLY A 144 -14.77 -0.66 2.48
C GLY A 144 -14.99 -1.16 3.91
N LYS A 145 -16.25 -1.32 4.34
CA LYS A 145 -16.59 -1.91 5.65
C LYS A 145 -16.03 -3.34 5.79
N ALA A 146 -16.29 -4.18 4.80
CA ALA A 146 -15.81 -5.58 4.83
C ALA A 146 -14.27 -5.65 4.92
N PHE A 147 -13.58 -4.77 4.22
CA PHE A 147 -12.13 -4.68 4.32
C PHE A 147 -11.66 -4.21 5.71
N LEU A 148 -12.29 -3.18 6.28
CA LEU A 148 -11.96 -2.71 7.62
C LEU A 148 -12.22 -3.78 8.68
N GLU A 149 -13.33 -4.51 8.58
CA GLU A 149 -13.64 -5.66 9.44
C GLU A 149 -12.57 -6.76 9.33
N LYS A 150 -12.10 -7.05 8.11
CA LYS A 150 -10.98 -7.98 7.88
C LYS A 150 -9.71 -7.52 8.59
N LEU A 151 -9.36 -6.23 8.49
CA LEU A 151 -8.20 -5.65 9.17
C LEU A 151 -8.30 -5.77 10.69
N LEU A 152 -9.47 -5.50 11.26
CA LEU A 152 -9.71 -5.60 12.71
C LEU A 152 -9.68 -7.06 13.22
N ALA A 153 -9.93 -8.02 12.35
CA ALA A 153 -9.86 -9.44 12.68
C ALA A 153 -8.44 -10.01 12.62
N MET A 154 -7.47 -9.26 12.08
CA MET A 154 -6.06 -9.70 12.06
C MET A 154 -5.50 -9.82 13.48
N THR A 155 -4.71 -10.85 13.70
CA THR A 155 -3.93 -10.98 14.93
C THR A 155 -2.75 -9.98 14.92
N LYS A 156 -2.19 -9.75 16.12
CA LYS A 156 -1.01 -8.89 16.24
C LYS A 156 0.20 -9.47 15.48
N GLU A 157 0.33 -10.78 15.46
CA GLU A 157 1.39 -11.50 14.77
C GLU A 157 1.27 -11.37 13.25
N GLU A 158 0.05 -11.45 12.72
CA GLU A 158 -0.22 -11.23 11.29
C GLU A 158 0.10 -9.79 10.89
N LEU A 159 -0.32 -8.82 11.69
CA LEU A 159 0.02 -7.41 11.46
C LEU A 159 1.54 -7.18 11.52
N ALA A 160 2.21 -7.77 12.51
CA ALA A 160 3.66 -7.59 12.71
C ALA A 160 4.49 -8.12 11.53
N ALA A 161 4.01 -9.12 10.81
CA ALA A 161 4.70 -9.67 9.63
C ALA A 161 4.92 -8.63 8.53
N ASP A 162 4.03 -7.65 8.41
CA ASP A 162 4.10 -6.58 7.41
C ASP A 162 4.60 -5.24 8.00
N LEU A 163 5.09 -5.22 9.26
CA LEU A 163 5.66 -4.05 9.93
C LEU A 163 7.18 -4.17 10.04
N TYR A 164 7.88 -3.71 8.99
CA TYR A 164 9.34 -3.78 8.94
C TYR A 164 9.94 -2.63 8.12
N PHE A 165 11.22 -2.37 8.37
CA PHE A 165 12.06 -1.52 7.55
C PHE A 165 12.80 -2.36 6.52
N VAL A 166 12.91 -1.84 5.31
CA VAL A 166 13.71 -2.42 4.24
C VAL A 166 14.57 -1.33 3.59
N ASP A 167 15.84 -1.64 3.37
CA ASP A 167 16.73 -0.76 2.65
C ASP A 167 16.45 -0.87 1.15
N THR A 168 16.07 0.24 0.52
CA THR A 168 15.80 0.33 -0.90
C THR A 168 16.76 1.29 -1.57
N LEU A 169 17.31 0.90 -2.72
CA LEU A 169 18.19 1.77 -3.52
C LEU A 169 17.43 3.00 -4.05
N VAL A 170 16.17 2.79 -4.41
CA VAL A 170 15.25 3.84 -4.87
C VAL A 170 13.97 3.72 -4.06
N SER A 171 13.56 4.81 -3.42
CA SER A 171 12.32 4.81 -2.65
C SER A 171 11.12 4.51 -3.55
N THR A 172 10.38 3.45 -3.22
CA THR A 172 9.14 3.06 -3.90
C THR A 172 7.96 3.91 -3.44
N LYS A 173 8.05 4.48 -2.24
CA LYS A 173 6.98 5.29 -1.64
C LYS A 173 7.12 6.77 -1.99
N ARG A 174 6.03 7.38 -2.43
CA ARG A 174 5.89 8.84 -2.52
C ARG A 174 5.61 9.38 -1.12
N ARG A 175 6.62 9.46 -0.29
CA ARG A 175 6.50 10.17 0.99
C ARG A 175 6.66 11.66 0.72
N SER A 176 5.63 12.46 1.02
CA SER A 176 5.82 13.91 1.18
C SER A 176 6.74 14.11 2.38
N SER A 177 7.92 14.63 2.15
CA SER A 177 8.77 15.05 3.26
C SER A 177 8.14 16.27 3.95
N LEU A 178 8.41 16.47 5.24
CA LEU A 178 8.00 17.69 5.97
C LEU A 178 8.40 18.95 5.20
N LYS A 179 9.57 18.92 4.54
CA LYS A 179 10.07 19.99 3.67
C LYS A 179 9.13 20.25 2.48
N ASN A 180 8.68 19.21 1.78
CA ASN A 180 7.74 19.36 0.66
C ASN A 180 6.38 19.89 1.13
N MET A 181 5.92 19.47 2.32
CA MET A 181 4.70 20.03 2.91
C MET A 181 4.88 21.52 3.20
N GLN A 182 6.00 21.94 3.81
CA GLN A 182 6.28 23.34 4.10
C GLN A 182 6.37 24.20 2.83
N GLU A 183 7.02 23.70 1.78
CA GLU A 183 7.15 24.40 0.48
C GLU A 183 5.81 24.57 -0.25
N ASN A 184 4.85 23.67 -0.04
CA ASN A 184 3.51 23.75 -0.66
C ASN A 184 2.53 24.67 0.11
N PHE A 185 2.86 25.06 1.34
CA PHE A 185 2.02 25.95 2.16
C PHE A 185 2.57 27.38 2.27
N MET A 186 3.69 27.68 1.64
CA MET A 186 4.26 29.04 1.51
C MET A 186 3.98 29.63 0.13
#